data_8556d057c4b7dc1150bc278bee880c6a
#
_entry.id   8556d057c4b7dc1150bc278bee880c6a
#
_cell.length_a   1.000
_cell.length_b   1.000
_cell.length_c   1.000
_cell.angle_alpha   90.00
_cell.angle_beta   90.00
_cell.angle_gamma   90.00
#
_symmetry.space_group_name_H-M   'P 1'
#
loop_
_entity.id
_entity.type
_entity.pdbx_description
1 polymer ?
#
loop_
_entity_poly.entity_id
_entity_poly.type
_entity_poly.pdbx_seq_one_letter_code
_entity_poly.pdbx_strand_id
1 'polypeptide(L)'
;MLNGCRSAGESSARCGADRRSVDLRRRFGHPAPVNPAAPILLFDSGVGGLTVLAELRKLLPQAPVIYAADTAGLPYGEKTEAEIAARVAGLLGRLSERYSPRLITIACNTASTIALGMVREVLKVPVVGTVPAIKPAAAMTRTGAIGLLGTAATIRQGYVDRLEAEFGNGHRLIRHAAPGLVEAAEAMLRGEAVDPAVFEAAAQGLRSQPGGDSIDTVVLACTHFPLVEPQLAAALGPGVRFVDGAQGIARRIEFLTRGQPFAREAPDLALFTGGEDTFAALAPALKRYGLERTEPF
;
A
#
# COMPACT_ATOMS: atom_id res chain seq x y z
N MET A 1 -2.15 -86.15 -17.89
CA MET A 1 -1.17 -86.39 -18.95
C MET A 1 -0.28 -85.20 -19.01
N LEU A 2 0.81 -85.25 -18.34
CA LEU A 2 2.16 -85.40 -18.89
C LEU A 2 2.72 -84.11 -19.47
N ASN A 3 3.63 -83.57 -18.74
CA ASN A 3 5.04 -83.28 -19.05
C ASN A 3 5.25 -81.94 -19.79
N GLY A 4 6.22 -81.17 -19.48
CA GLY A 4 7.49 -81.24 -18.74
C GLY A 4 8.24 -79.95 -18.87
N CYS A 5 8.85 -79.65 -17.85
CA CYS A 5 10.26 -79.41 -17.55
C CYS A 5 11.15 -78.63 -18.59
N ARG A 6 11.77 -77.55 -18.13
CA ARG A 6 13.22 -77.22 -18.03
C ARG A 6 13.36 -75.69 -18.22
N SER A 7 13.73 -74.99 -17.24
CA SER A 7 15.05 -74.63 -16.66
C SER A 7 15.95 -73.76 -17.56
N ALA A 8 16.39 -72.73 -16.93
CA ALA A 8 17.68 -72.07 -16.99
C ALA A 8 17.73 -70.67 -17.68
N GLY A 9 18.30 -69.73 -16.95
CA GLY A 9 18.92 -68.55 -17.50
C GLY A 9 18.80 -67.33 -16.60
N GLU A 10 19.52 -67.31 -15.47
CA GLU A 10 19.80 -66.08 -14.72
C GLU A 10 20.61 -65.08 -15.60
N SER A 11 20.10 -63.90 -15.79
CA SER A 11 20.94 -62.76 -16.22
C SER A 11 20.50 -61.54 -15.43
N SER A 12 21.25 -61.28 -14.37
CA SER A 12 21.12 -60.08 -13.54
C SER A 12 21.61 -58.83 -14.32
N ALA A 13 20.72 -58.16 -14.99
CA ALA A 13 21.00 -56.81 -15.46
C ALA A 13 20.76 -55.81 -14.30
N ARG A 14 21.84 -55.41 -13.65
CA ARG A 14 21.83 -54.26 -12.69
C ARG A 14 21.48 -52.99 -13.48
N CYS A 15 20.25 -52.56 -13.33
CA CYS A 15 19.83 -51.22 -13.78
C CYS A 15 20.44 -50.20 -12.82
N GLY A 16 21.59 -49.66 -13.20
CA GLY A 16 22.22 -48.53 -12.52
C GLY A 16 21.37 -47.29 -12.72
N ALA A 17 20.51 -47.01 -11.74
CA ALA A 17 19.81 -45.73 -11.67
C ALA A 17 20.84 -44.64 -11.36
N ASP A 18 21.34 -44.00 -12.41
CA ASP A 18 22.11 -42.76 -12.32
C ASP A 18 21.20 -41.67 -11.72
N ARG A 19 21.17 -41.61 -10.39
CA ARG A 19 20.54 -40.49 -9.65
C ARG A 19 21.44 -39.27 -9.77
N ARG A 20 21.46 -38.66 -10.93
CA ARG A 20 21.88 -37.25 -11.02
C ARG A 20 20.83 -36.40 -10.31
N SER A 21 21.02 -36.23 -9.03
CA SER A 21 20.34 -35.18 -8.30
C SER A 21 20.72 -33.87 -8.99
N VAL A 22 19.81 -33.36 -9.84
CA VAL A 22 19.95 -32.03 -10.43
C VAL A 22 19.91 -31.06 -9.27
N ASP A 23 21.07 -30.52 -8.90
CA ASP A 23 21.19 -29.50 -7.87
C ASP A 23 20.53 -28.21 -8.39
N LEU A 24 19.23 -28.10 -8.12
CA LEU A 24 18.40 -26.94 -8.46
C LEU A 24 18.96 -25.62 -7.87
N ARG A 25 19.86 -25.71 -6.88
CA ARG A 25 20.51 -24.55 -6.25
C ARG A 25 21.54 -23.88 -7.17
N ARG A 26 22.07 -24.58 -8.15
CA ARG A 26 23.01 -24.00 -9.12
C ARG A 26 22.37 -23.24 -10.29
N ARG A 27 21.05 -23.37 -10.52
CA ARG A 27 20.33 -22.68 -11.61
C ARG A 27 19.75 -21.33 -11.24
N PHE A 28 19.57 -21.07 -9.96
CA PHE A 28 19.19 -19.76 -9.45
C PHE A 28 20.40 -19.23 -8.69
N GLY A 29 21.21 -18.40 -9.38
CA GLY A 29 22.30 -17.69 -8.72
C GLY A 29 21.79 -17.09 -7.42
N HIS A 30 22.56 -17.19 -6.33
CA HIS A 30 22.19 -16.50 -5.09
C HIS A 30 21.87 -15.04 -5.45
N PRO A 31 20.71 -14.52 -5.10
CA PRO A 31 20.47 -13.08 -5.28
C PRO A 31 21.64 -12.37 -4.62
N ALA A 32 22.20 -11.37 -5.33
CA ALA A 32 23.30 -10.56 -4.79
C ALA A 32 22.93 -10.14 -3.36
N PRO A 33 23.88 -10.16 -2.41
CA PRO A 33 23.59 -9.80 -1.04
C PRO A 33 22.96 -8.41 -1.02
N VAL A 34 21.75 -8.33 -0.48
CA VAL A 34 21.03 -7.06 -0.36
C VAL A 34 21.81 -6.18 0.60
N ASN A 35 22.20 -4.97 0.19
CA ASN A 35 22.83 -4.00 1.07
C ASN A 35 21.95 -3.75 2.30
N PRO A 36 22.40 -4.02 3.54
CA PRO A 36 21.61 -3.80 4.75
C PRO A 36 21.12 -2.36 4.91
N ALA A 37 21.86 -1.38 4.42
CA ALA A 37 21.51 0.04 4.46
C ALA A 37 20.58 0.48 3.31
N ALA A 38 20.28 -0.39 2.32
CA ALA A 38 19.36 -0.03 1.24
C ALA A 38 17.96 0.26 1.80
N PRO A 39 17.36 1.45 1.51
CA PRO A 39 16.12 1.85 2.12
C PRO A 39 14.89 1.15 1.51
N ILE A 40 13.80 1.14 2.27
CA ILE A 40 12.45 0.99 1.76
C ILE A 40 11.98 2.39 1.35
N LEU A 41 11.61 2.58 0.08
CA LEU A 41 11.06 3.82 -0.42
C LEU A 41 9.53 3.79 -0.28
N LEU A 42 8.98 4.68 0.53
CA LEU A 42 7.53 4.93 0.63
C LEU A 42 7.19 6.16 -0.20
N PHE A 43 6.39 6.01 -1.22
CA PHE A 43 5.92 7.09 -2.09
C PHE A 43 4.44 7.37 -1.86
N ASP A 44 4.10 8.64 -1.71
CA ASP A 44 2.72 9.14 -1.61
C ASP A 44 2.57 10.45 -2.38
N SER A 45 1.34 10.83 -2.71
CA SER A 45 1.03 12.15 -3.29
C SER A 45 1.20 13.31 -2.29
N GLY A 46 1.16 13.02 -1.00
CA GLY A 46 1.27 13.97 0.11
C GLY A 46 1.82 13.30 1.37
N VAL A 47 1.26 13.62 2.52
CA VAL A 47 1.70 13.06 3.81
C VAL A 47 0.80 11.96 4.36
N GLY A 48 -0.24 11.53 3.63
CA GLY A 48 -1.13 10.47 4.05
C GLY A 48 -0.44 9.13 4.29
N GLY A 49 0.59 8.81 3.49
CA GLY A 49 1.39 7.58 3.62
C GLY A 49 2.17 7.46 4.95
N LEU A 50 2.17 8.48 5.80
CA LEU A 50 2.68 8.39 7.18
C LEU A 50 1.92 7.32 7.98
N THR A 51 0.67 7.05 7.65
CA THR A 51 -0.11 5.94 8.23
C THR A 51 0.51 4.58 7.93
N VAL A 52 0.98 4.39 6.69
CA VAL A 52 1.71 3.19 6.26
C VAL A 52 3.08 3.10 6.95
N LEU A 53 3.79 4.23 7.08
CA LEU A 53 5.06 4.29 7.80
C LEU A 53 4.89 3.87 9.26
N ALA A 54 3.85 4.35 9.94
CA ALA A 54 3.55 3.97 11.33
C ALA A 54 3.37 2.46 11.49
N GLU A 55 2.61 1.81 10.60
CA GLU A 55 2.44 0.36 10.63
C GLU A 55 3.73 -0.39 10.26
N LEU A 56 4.49 0.11 9.30
CA LEU A 56 5.79 -0.45 8.92
C LEU A 56 6.77 -0.45 10.09
N ARG A 57 6.81 0.63 10.87
CA ARG A 57 7.69 0.75 12.06
C ARG A 57 7.40 -0.28 13.14
N LYS A 58 6.14 -0.69 13.30
CA LYS A 58 5.77 -1.76 14.24
C LYS A 58 6.35 -3.11 13.85
N LEU A 59 6.43 -3.42 12.54
CA LEU A 59 6.90 -4.69 12.02
C LEU A 59 8.40 -4.70 11.75
N LEU A 60 8.94 -3.61 11.22
CA LEU A 60 10.33 -3.47 10.78
C LEU A 60 10.97 -2.22 11.39
N PRO A 61 11.17 -2.16 12.72
CA PRO A 61 11.67 -0.96 13.40
C PRO A 61 13.08 -0.54 12.96
N GLN A 62 13.91 -1.48 12.47
CA GLN A 62 15.28 -1.23 12.03
C GLN A 62 15.42 -0.95 10.53
N ALA A 63 14.34 -1.04 9.76
CA ALA A 63 14.42 -0.81 8.31
C ALA A 63 14.72 0.67 8.02
N PRO A 64 15.75 1.00 7.22
CA PRO A 64 15.95 2.35 6.72
C PRO A 64 14.78 2.73 5.81
N VAL A 65 14.28 3.96 5.93
CA VAL A 65 13.16 4.45 5.13
C VAL A 65 13.49 5.77 4.47
N ILE A 66 13.09 5.90 3.22
CA ILE A 66 12.94 7.17 2.53
C ILE A 66 11.45 7.36 2.27
N TYR A 67 10.88 8.43 2.81
CA TYR A 67 9.51 8.84 2.53
C TYR A 67 9.52 9.90 1.45
N ALA A 68 8.86 9.66 0.32
CA ALA A 68 8.81 10.61 -0.79
C ALA A 68 7.37 11.09 -0.99
N ALA A 69 7.13 12.37 -0.72
CA ALA A 69 5.85 13.04 -0.90
C ALA A 69 5.85 13.89 -2.16
N ASP A 70 4.93 13.62 -3.08
CA ASP A 70 4.77 14.42 -4.29
C ASP A 70 3.81 15.60 -4.07
N THR A 71 4.18 16.49 -3.17
CA THR A 71 3.34 17.63 -2.76
C THR A 71 3.10 18.63 -3.89
N ALA A 72 4.02 18.79 -4.84
CA ALA A 72 3.77 19.59 -6.04
C ALA A 72 2.69 18.99 -6.97
N GLY A 73 2.40 17.70 -6.80
CA GLY A 73 1.35 17.01 -7.53
C GLY A 73 0.01 16.90 -6.79
N LEU A 74 -0.02 17.22 -5.50
CA LEU A 74 -1.23 17.15 -4.67
C LEU A 74 -2.30 18.17 -5.13
N PRO A 75 -3.61 17.83 -5.12
CA PRO A 75 -4.18 16.50 -4.84
C PRO A 75 -4.27 15.63 -6.12
N TYR A 76 -3.88 14.38 -6.03
CA TYR A 76 -3.97 13.43 -7.17
C TYR A 76 -5.42 13.11 -7.57
N GLY A 77 -6.36 13.25 -6.64
CA GLY A 77 -7.77 12.97 -6.89
C GLY A 77 -8.43 13.85 -7.96
N GLU A 78 -7.82 14.98 -8.30
CA GLU A 78 -8.31 15.96 -9.28
C GLU A 78 -7.59 15.89 -10.64
N LYS A 79 -6.51 15.10 -10.73
CA LYS A 79 -5.71 14.96 -11.95
C LYS A 79 -6.25 13.87 -12.87
N THR A 80 -5.88 13.94 -14.14
CA THR A 80 -6.15 12.86 -15.10
C THR A 80 -5.29 11.64 -14.82
N GLU A 81 -5.75 10.47 -15.22
CA GLU A 81 -4.99 9.21 -15.07
C GLU A 81 -3.64 9.28 -15.80
N ALA A 82 -3.61 9.89 -16.98
CA ALA A 82 -2.38 10.03 -17.77
C ALA A 82 -1.35 10.90 -17.06
N GLU A 83 -1.76 12.02 -16.45
CA GLU A 83 -0.88 12.89 -15.67
C GLU A 83 -0.31 12.16 -14.46
N ILE A 84 -1.17 11.44 -13.72
CA ILE A 84 -0.75 10.66 -12.54
C ILE A 84 0.23 9.58 -12.96
N ALA A 85 -0.09 8.81 -14.00
CA ALA A 85 0.74 7.72 -14.48
C ALA A 85 2.12 8.20 -14.90
N ALA A 86 2.20 9.25 -15.72
CA ALA A 86 3.47 9.83 -16.18
C ALA A 86 4.30 10.39 -15.02
N ARG A 87 3.64 11.10 -14.09
CA ARG A 87 4.29 11.72 -12.93
C ARG A 87 4.86 10.67 -11.97
N VAL A 88 4.07 9.68 -11.59
CA VAL A 88 4.49 8.60 -10.70
C VAL A 88 5.64 7.79 -11.30
N ALA A 89 5.56 7.41 -12.58
CA ALA A 89 6.63 6.67 -13.24
C ALA A 89 7.92 7.47 -13.32
N GLY A 90 7.84 8.76 -13.69
CA GLY A 90 9.02 9.64 -13.77
C GLY A 90 9.68 9.86 -12.41
N LEU A 91 8.90 10.12 -11.36
CA LEU A 91 9.43 10.32 -10.00
C LEU A 91 10.05 9.03 -9.45
N LEU A 92 9.35 7.91 -9.54
CA LEU A 92 9.85 6.64 -9.02
C LEU A 92 11.08 6.13 -9.78
N GLY A 93 11.18 6.40 -11.09
CA GLY A 93 12.39 6.14 -11.88
C GLY A 93 13.59 6.87 -11.31
N ARG A 94 13.49 8.20 -11.18
CA ARG A 94 14.57 9.06 -10.64
C ARG A 94 14.93 8.71 -9.19
N LEU A 95 13.93 8.46 -8.35
CA LEU A 95 14.13 8.04 -6.95
C LEU A 95 14.85 6.69 -6.87
N SER A 96 14.47 5.74 -7.73
CA SER A 96 15.10 4.42 -7.81
C SER A 96 16.58 4.51 -8.22
N GLU A 97 16.91 5.34 -9.21
CA GLU A 97 18.29 5.57 -9.64
C GLU A 97 19.12 6.24 -8.54
N ARG A 98 18.59 7.29 -7.91
CA ARG A 98 19.32 8.08 -6.92
C ARG A 98 19.59 7.33 -5.63
N TYR A 99 18.60 6.55 -5.14
CA TYR A 99 18.65 5.98 -3.78
C TYR A 99 18.79 4.46 -3.75
N SER A 100 18.71 3.78 -4.90
CA SER A 100 18.84 2.32 -5.01
C SER A 100 18.05 1.56 -3.93
N PRO A 101 16.73 1.81 -3.78
CA PRO A 101 15.94 1.20 -2.71
C PRO A 101 15.83 -0.31 -2.92
N ARG A 102 15.74 -1.08 -1.82
CA ARG A 102 15.49 -2.52 -1.90
C ARG A 102 14.06 -2.87 -2.30
N LEU A 103 13.14 -1.95 -2.04
CA LEU A 103 11.72 -2.09 -2.31
C LEU A 103 11.09 -0.69 -2.40
N ILE A 104 10.16 -0.53 -3.33
CA ILE A 104 9.34 0.68 -3.45
C ILE A 104 7.91 0.34 -3.02
N THR A 105 7.29 1.24 -2.27
CA THR A 105 5.87 1.17 -1.91
C THR A 105 5.16 2.40 -2.43
N ILE A 106 4.12 2.22 -3.24
CA ILE A 106 3.19 3.28 -3.61
C ILE A 106 2.07 3.25 -2.57
N ALA A 107 2.17 4.10 -1.55
CA ALA A 107 1.20 4.16 -0.45
C ALA A 107 -0.12 4.79 -0.90
N CYS A 108 -0.08 5.81 -1.77
CA CYS A 108 -1.25 6.49 -2.31
C CYS A 108 -2.18 5.53 -3.06
N ASN A 109 -3.47 5.46 -2.65
CA ASN A 109 -4.47 4.62 -3.31
C ASN A 109 -4.68 5.05 -4.77
N THR A 110 -4.83 6.35 -5.02
CA THR A 110 -5.02 6.90 -6.37
C THR A 110 -3.84 6.55 -7.28
N ALA A 111 -2.61 6.77 -6.82
CA ALA A 111 -1.41 6.43 -7.59
C ALA A 111 -1.29 4.92 -7.84
N SER A 112 -1.60 4.09 -6.84
CA SER A 112 -1.53 2.64 -6.98
C SER A 112 -2.53 2.10 -7.99
N THR A 113 -3.79 2.54 -7.94
CA THR A 113 -4.81 2.05 -8.86
C THR A 113 -4.54 2.42 -10.31
N ILE A 114 -3.84 3.53 -10.54
CA ILE A 114 -3.57 4.06 -11.88
C ILE A 114 -2.20 3.60 -12.41
N ALA A 115 -1.13 3.74 -11.62
CA ALA A 115 0.24 3.63 -12.12
C ALA A 115 0.97 2.32 -11.78
N LEU A 116 0.47 1.51 -10.83
CA LEU A 116 1.21 0.34 -10.31
C LEU A 116 1.62 -0.66 -11.40
N GLY A 117 0.73 -0.94 -12.37
CA GLY A 117 1.02 -1.86 -13.48
C GLY A 117 2.23 -1.38 -14.29
N MET A 118 2.17 -0.15 -14.79
CA MET A 118 3.23 0.46 -15.58
C MET A 118 4.55 0.58 -14.79
N VAL A 119 4.50 0.98 -13.52
CA VAL A 119 5.69 1.10 -12.69
C VAL A 119 6.40 -0.27 -12.53
N ARG A 120 5.64 -1.35 -12.36
CA ARG A 120 6.18 -2.72 -12.27
C ARG A 120 6.82 -3.22 -13.55
N GLU A 121 6.38 -2.73 -14.71
CA GLU A 121 6.97 -3.09 -16.00
C GLU A 121 8.32 -2.40 -16.24
N VAL A 122 8.49 -1.17 -15.75
CA VAL A 122 9.68 -0.38 -16.02
C VAL A 122 10.75 -0.45 -14.92
N LEU A 123 10.36 -0.71 -13.67
CA LEU A 123 11.31 -0.79 -12.56
C LEU A 123 11.69 -2.24 -12.23
N LYS A 124 13.00 -2.47 -12.03
CA LYS A 124 13.52 -3.79 -11.64
C LYS A 124 13.38 -4.10 -10.15
N VAL A 125 13.20 -3.07 -9.33
CA VAL A 125 13.02 -3.21 -7.89
C VAL A 125 11.59 -3.69 -7.58
N PRO A 126 11.37 -4.53 -6.55
CA PRO A 126 10.03 -4.95 -6.15
C PRO A 126 9.15 -3.74 -5.79
N VAL A 127 7.91 -3.71 -6.30
CA VAL A 127 6.97 -2.62 -6.05
C VAL A 127 5.71 -3.15 -5.36
N VAL A 128 5.45 -2.62 -4.16
CA VAL A 128 4.21 -2.83 -3.40
C VAL A 128 3.27 -1.67 -3.68
N GLY A 129 2.04 -1.97 -4.02
CA GLY A 129 0.96 -0.99 -4.13
C GLY A 129 -0.09 -1.20 -3.06
N THR A 130 -1.08 -0.33 -3.04
CA THR A 130 -2.24 -0.43 -2.18
C THR A 130 -3.53 -0.57 -2.97
N VAL A 131 -4.53 -1.09 -2.31
CA VAL A 131 -5.89 -1.24 -2.83
C VAL A 131 -6.87 -0.98 -1.70
N PRO A 132 -8.09 -0.48 -2.00
CA PRO A 132 -9.14 -0.36 -0.99
C PRO A 132 -9.35 -1.67 -0.22
N ALA A 133 -9.45 -1.57 1.09
CA ALA A 133 -9.51 -2.70 2.01
C ALA A 133 -10.92 -3.37 2.04
N ILE A 134 -11.51 -3.66 0.86
CA ILE A 134 -12.87 -4.21 0.74
C ILE A 134 -12.95 -5.61 1.34
N LYS A 135 -11.95 -6.47 1.09
CA LYS A 135 -11.94 -7.83 1.64
C LYS A 135 -11.99 -7.86 3.18
N PRO A 136 -11.15 -7.14 3.93
CA PRO A 136 -11.29 -7.09 5.39
C PRO A 136 -12.58 -6.41 5.84
N ALA A 137 -13.10 -5.40 5.12
CA ALA A 137 -14.39 -4.78 5.44
C ALA A 137 -15.55 -5.78 5.32
N ALA A 138 -15.56 -6.58 4.26
CA ALA A 138 -16.56 -7.63 4.06
C ALA A 138 -16.54 -8.70 5.18
N ALA A 139 -15.37 -8.98 5.74
CA ALA A 139 -15.27 -9.88 6.90
C ALA A 139 -15.66 -9.22 8.22
N MET A 140 -15.67 -7.88 8.29
CA MET A 140 -15.98 -7.12 9.51
C MET A 140 -17.45 -6.76 9.64
N THR A 141 -18.12 -6.45 8.52
CA THR A 141 -19.51 -5.97 8.56
C THR A 141 -20.47 -7.02 9.15
N ARG A 142 -21.45 -6.55 9.92
CA ARG A 142 -22.53 -7.36 10.48
C ARG A 142 -23.86 -7.07 9.80
N THR A 143 -24.01 -5.85 9.27
CA THR A 143 -25.23 -5.40 8.58
C THR A 143 -25.20 -5.73 7.09
N GLY A 144 -24.03 -6.00 6.53
CA GLY A 144 -23.83 -6.15 5.10
C GLY A 144 -23.75 -4.82 4.33
N ALA A 145 -23.79 -3.68 5.02
CA ALA A 145 -23.63 -2.35 4.44
C ALA A 145 -22.24 -1.79 4.76
N ILE A 146 -21.44 -1.57 3.72
CA ILE A 146 -20.06 -1.10 3.82
C ILE A 146 -19.97 0.27 3.15
N GLY A 147 -19.53 1.29 3.88
CA GLY A 147 -19.15 2.57 3.30
C GLY A 147 -17.75 2.50 2.69
N LEU A 148 -17.51 3.20 1.59
CA LEU A 148 -16.18 3.38 1.01
C LEU A 148 -15.97 4.87 0.77
N LEU A 149 -15.07 5.46 1.55
CA LEU A 149 -14.60 6.83 1.37
C LEU A 149 -13.29 6.85 0.58
N GLY A 150 -13.21 7.66 -0.45
CA GLY A 150 -12.02 7.78 -1.29
C GLY A 150 -11.94 9.12 -2.00
N THR A 151 -10.90 9.31 -2.81
CA THR A 151 -10.88 10.41 -3.77
C THR A 151 -11.81 10.12 -4.93
N ALA A 152 -12.24 11.15 -5.66
CA ALA A 152 -13.08 10.97 -6.85
C ALA A 152 -12.43 10.05 -7.89
N ALA A 153 -11.11 10.15 -8.07
CA ALA A 153 -10.37 9.27 -8.96
C ALA A 153 -10.41 7.82 -8.49
N THR A 154 -10.22 7.54 -7.19
CA THR A 154 -10.26 6.17 -6.63
C THR A 154 -11.66 5.56 -6.75
N ILE A 155 -12.71 6.31 -6.42
CA ILE A 155 -14.11 5.83 -6.42
C ILE A 155 -14.58 5.42 -7.82
N ARG A 156 -14.15 6.13 -8.87
CA ARG A 156 -14.53 5.88 -10.27
C ARG A 156 -13.75 4.76 -10.95
N GLN A 157 -12.70 4.22 -10.32
CA GLN A 157 -11.87 3.18 -10.93
C GLN A 157 -12.64 1.86 -11.08
N GLY A 158 -12.68 1.31 -12.29
CA GLY A 158 -13.22 -0.04 -12.54
C GLY A 158 -12.51 -1.15 -11.74
N TYR A 159 -11.36 -0.83 -11.16
CA TYR A 159 -10.69 -1.69 -10.21
C TYR A 159 -11.49 -1.87 -8.91
N VAL A 160 -12.17 -0.83 -8.43
CA VAL A 160 -13.06 -0.93 -7.25
C VAL A 160 -14.23 -1.87 -7.55
N ASP A 161 -14.78 -1.83 -8.77
CA ASP A 161 -15.83 -2.75 -9.20
C ASP A 161 -15.38 -4.21 -9.18
N ARG A 162 -14.14 -4.47 -9.63
CA ARG A 162 -13.55 -5.82 -9.57
C ARG A 162 -13.32 -6.29 -8.13
N LEU A 163 -12.84 -5.42 -7.25
CA LEU A 163 -12.67 -5.75 -5.83
C LEU A 163 -14.00 -6.04 -5.14
N GLU A 164 -15.04 -5.28 -5.45
CA GLU A 164 -16.39 -5.52 -4.93
C GLU A 164 -16.94 -6.85 -5.43
N ALA A 165 -16.81 -7.15 -6.71
CA ALA A 165 -17.24 -8.42 -7.29
C ALA A 165 -16.50 -9.62 -6.71
N GLU A 166 -15.20 -9.49 -6.47
CA GLU A 166 -14.33 -10.59 -5.98
C GLU A 166 -14.45 -10.80 -4.46
N PHE A 167 -14.52 -9.71 -3.68
CA PHE A 167 -14.39 -9.77 -2.23
C PHE A 167 -15.60 -9.23 -1.46
N GLY A 168 -16.55 -8.61 -2.12
CA GLY A 168 -17.72 -8.00 -1.49
C GLY A 168 -18.69 -9.02 -0.85
N ASN A 169 -18.62 -10.30 -1.23
CA ASN A 169 -19.45 -11.38 -0.70
C ASN A 169 -20.96 -11.08 -0.74
N GLY A 170 -21.42 -10.32 -1.74
CA GLY A 170 -22.81 -9.88 -1.86
C GLY A 170 -23.23 -8.75 -0.90
N HIS A 171 -22.30 -8.20 -0.12
CA HIS A 171 -22.52 -7.01 0.69
C HIS A 171 -22.70 -5.77 -0.19
N ARG A 172 -23.43 -4.79 0.32
CA ARG A 172 -23.63 -3.50 -0.36
C ARG A 172 -22.45 -2.58 -0.11
N LEU A 173 -21.78 -2.13 -1.15
CA LEU A 173 -20.74 -1.12 -1.10
C LEU A 173 -21.31 0.26 -1.45
N ILE A 174 -21.35 1.15 -0.48
CA ILE A 174 -21.86 2.52 -0.60
C ILE A 174 -20.65 3.44 -0.72
N ARG A 175 -20.47 4.01 -1.93
CA ARG A 175 -19.26 4.75 -2.29
C ARG A 175 -19.49 6.25 -2.23
N HIS A 176 -18.58 6.98 -1.62
CA HIS A 176 -18.61 8.43 -1.58
C HIS A 176 -17.21 9.03 -1.78
N ALA A 177 -17.13 10.03 -2.67
CA ALA A 177 -15.91 10.81 -2.86
C ALA A 177 -15.88 11.97 -1.86
N ALA A 178 -14.84 12.04 -1.04
CA ALA A 178 -14.69 13.06 0.01
C ALA A 178 -13.35 13.82 -0.14
N PRO A 179 -13.17 14.64 -1.19
CA PRO A 179 -11.90 15.33 -1.47
C PRO A 179 -11.46 16.24 -0.32
N GLY A 180 -12.37 16.98 0.31
CA GLY A 180 -12.06 17.88 1.44
C GLY A 180 -11.38 17.21 2.64
N LEU A 181 -11.48 15.88 2.78
CA LEU A 181 -10.77 15.16 3.84
C LEU A 181 -9.26 15.09 3.63
N VAL A 182 -8.76 15.20 2.38
CA VAL A 182 -7.32 15.26 2.10
C VAL A 182 -6.75 16.56 2.64
N GLU A 183 -7.37 17.69 2.30
CA GLU A 183 -6.97 19.02 2.75
C GLU A 183 -7.08 19.15 4.26
N ALA A 184 -8.17 18.62 4.84
CA ALA A 184 -8.37 18.58 6.29
C ALA A 184 -7.24 17.82 7.01
N ALA A 185 -6.86 16.64 6.51
CA ALA A 185 -5.78 15.85 7.08
C ALA A 185 -4.41 16.56 6.98
N GLU A 186 -4.11 17.18 5.84
CA GLU A 186 -2.89 17.97 5.64
C GLU A 186 -2.86 19.18 6.59
N ALA A 187 -3.97 19.93 6.71
CA ALA A 187 -4.10 21.08 7.61
C ALA A 187 -3.90 20.67 9.08
N MET A 188 -4.53 19.58 9.52
CA MET A 188 -4.37 19.08 10.89
C MET A 188 -2.93 18.65 11.20
N LEU A 189 -2.22 18.07 10.23
CA LEU A 189 -0.80 17.73 10.43
C LEU A 189 0.09 18.96 10.56
N ARG A 190 -0.27 20.07 9.92
CA ARG A 190 0.39 21.38 10.09
C ARG A 190 -0.01 22.09 11.38
N GLY A 191 -0.98 21.55 12.13
CA GLY A 191 -1.51 22.19 13.36
C GLY A 191 -2.53 23.28 13.09
N GLU A 192 -3.10 23.35 11.90
CA GLU A 192 -4.13 24.30 11.50
C GLU A 192 -5.51 23.84 11.96
N ALA A 193 -6.40 24.79 12.22
CA ALA A 193 -7.80 24.50 12.54
C ALA A 193 -8.55 24.06 11.27
N VAL A 194 -9.41 23.06 11.43
CA VAL A 194 -10.27 22.53 10.36
C VAL A 194 -11.72 22.70 10.76
N ASP A 195 -12.55 23.14 9.83
CA ASP A 195 -14.00 23.24 10.03
C ASP A 195 -14.59 21.81 10.16
N PRO A 196 -15.26 21.48 11.30
CA PRO A 196 -15.91 20.18 11.47
C PRO A 196 -16.92 19.83 10.38
N ALA A 197 -17.49 20.81 9.69
CA ALA A 197 -18.46 20.59 8.61
C ALA A 197 -17.91 19.70 7.48
N VAL A 198 -16.58 19.64 7.27
CA VAL A 198 -15.97 18.75 6.26
C VAL A 198 -16.17 17.28 6.60
N PHE A 199 -16.10 16.91 7.87
CA PHE A 199 -16.30 15.53 8.33
C PHE A 199 -17.79 15.16 8.31
N GLU A 200 -18.65 16.09 8.69
CA GLU A 200 -20.11 15.93 8.60
C GLU A 200 -20.56 15.74 7.15
N ALA A 201 -20.00 16.51 6.20
CA ALA A 201 -20.29 16.35 4.78
C ALA A 201 -19.89 14.95 4.27
N ALA A 202 -18.73 14.44 4.66
CA ALA A 202 -18.30 13.09 4.31
C ALA A 202 -19.23 12.01 4.89
N ALA A 203 -19.64 12.15 6.14
CA ALA A 203 -20.59 11.25 6.80
C ALA A 203 -21.96 11.29 6.13
N GLN A 204 -22.49 12.50 5.85
CA GLN A 204 -23.77 12.69 5.16
C GLN A 204 -23.74 12.13 3.75
N GLY A 205 -22.62 12.27 3.02
CA GLY A 205 -22.43 11.74 1.69
C GLY A 205 -22.56 10.21 1.61
N LEU A 206 -22.22 9.49 2.68
CA LEU A 206 -22.50 8.05 2.81
C LEU A 206 -23.94 7.77 3.23
N ARG A 207 -24.44 8.46 4.28
CA ARG A 207 -25.74 8.18 4.89
C ARG A 207 -26.91 8.52 4.00
N SER A 208 -26.81 9.56 3.17
CA SER A 208 -27.89 9.97 2.26
C SER A 208 -28.14 9.00 1.10
N GLN A 209 -27.27 8.01 0.91
CA GLN A 209 -27.44 7.02 -0.14
C GLN A 209 -28.31 5.84 0.33
N PRO A 210 -28.95 5.11 -0.60
CA PRO A 210 -29.78 3.95 -0.25
C PRO A 210 -29.00 2.91 0.58
N GLY A 211 -29.46 2.64 1.79
CA GLY A 211 -28.82 1.75 2.75
C GLY A 211 -27.69 2.39 3.57
N GLY A 212 -27.45 3.70 3.42
CA GLY A 212 -26.43 4.43 4.17
C GLY A 212 -26.60 4.40 5.67
N ASP A 213 -27.84 4.42 6.16
CA ASP A 213 -28.16 4.34 7.59
C ASP A 213 -27.77 3.01 8.25
N SER A 214 -27.57 1.97 7.43
CA SER A 214 -27.17 0.63 7.89
C SER A 214 -25.65 0.41 7.88
N ILE A 215 -24.85 1.41 7.48
CA ILE A 215 -23.38 1.28 7.44
C ILE A 215 -22.85 1.04 8.86
N ASP A 216 -22.13 -0.07 9.05
CA ASP A 216 -21.42 -0.41 10.28
C ASP A 216 -19.90 -0.55 10.08
N THR A 217 -19.44 -0.49 8.84
CA THR A 217 -18.02 -0.60 8.49
C THR A 217 -17.71 0.37 7.36
N VAL A 218 -16.64 1.15 7.50
CA VAL A 218 -16.20 2.12 6.49
C VAL A 218 -14.77 1.82 6.07
N VAL A 219 -14.56 1.66 4.76
CA VAL A 219 -13.24 1.56 4.13
C VAL A 219 -12.69 2.95 3.89
N LEU A 220 -11.53 3.25 4.49
CA LEU A 220 -10.76 4.47 4.25
C LEU A 220 -9.82 4.25 3.06
N ALA A 221 -10.34 4.49 1.84
CA ALA A 221 -9.63 4.24 0.58
C ALA A 221 -8.74 5.41 0.14
N CYS A 222 -8.20 6.15 1.08
CA CYS A 222 -7.21 7.20 0.89
C CYS A 222 -6.26 7.19 2.10
N THR A 223 -4.97 7.34 1.87
CA THR A 223 -3.94 7.33 2.92
C THR A 223 -4.08 8.45 3.94
N HIS A 224 -4.72 9.56 3.56
CA HIS A 224 -4.99 10.69 4.44
C HIS A 224 -6.12 10.43 5.44
N PHE A 225 -7.11 9.61 5.08
CA PHE A 225 -8.33 9.48 5.87
C PHE A 225 -8.13 8.83 7.25
N PRO A 226 -7.23 7.87 7.46
CA PRO A 226 -6.93 7.39 8.81
C PRO A 226 -6.35 8.45 9.74
N LEU A 227 -5.74 9.53 9.21
CA LEU A 227 -5.23 10.65 10.01
C LEU A 227 -6.36 11.47 10.67
N VAL A 228 -7.55 11.40 10.12
CA VAL A 228 -8.77 12.11 10.59
C VAL A 228 -9.87 11.13 11.04
N GLU A 229 -9.51 9.87 11.30
CA GLU A 229 -10.46 8.83 11.76
C GLU A 229 -11.25 9.25 13.01
N PRO A 230 -10.64 9.86 14.05
CA PRO A 230 -11.39 10.30 15.23
C PRO A 230 -12.52 11.27 14.89
N GLN A 231 -12.30 12.22 13.96
CA GLN A 231 -13.30 13.18 13.52
C GLN A 231 -14.40 12.53 12.69
N LEU A 232 -14.01 11.60 11.80
CA LEU A 232 -14.97 10.80 11.04
C LEU A 232 -15.81 9.90 11.94
N ALA A 233 -15.21 9.33 12.99
CA ALA A 233 -15.92 8.53 13.98
C ALA A 233 -16.95 9.37 14.75
N ALA A 234 -16.62 10.61 15.11
CA ALA A 234 -17.55 11.54 15.72
C ALA A 234 -18.72 11.88 14.78
N ALA A 235 -18.46 12.16 13.51
CA ALA A 235 -19.47 12.50 12.51
C ALA A 235 -20.37 11.31 12.14
N LEU A 236 -19.79 10.10 11.98
CA LEU A 236 -20.54 8.87 11.67
C LEU A 236 -21.22 8.25 12.89
N GLY A 237 -20.83 8.66 14.11
CA GLY A 237 -21.41 8.18 15.36
C GLY A 237 -20.99 6.77 15.78
N PRO A 238 -21.44 6.34 16.96
CA PRO A 238 -21.04 5.09 17.58
C PRO A 238 -21.49 3.88 16.77
N GLY A 239 -20.66 2.83 16.75
CA GLY A 239 -20.99 1.56 16.10
C GLY A 239 -20.40 1.41 14.70
N VAL A 240 -19.90 2.46 14.08
CA VAL A 240 -19.17 2.40 12.81
C VAL A 240 -17.70 2.05 13.08
N ARG A 241 -17.19 1.05 12.36
CA ARG A 241 -15.79 0.60 12.41
C ARG A 241 -15.08 1.02 11.14
N PHE A 242 -13.80 1.33 11.26
CA PHE A 242 -12.97 1.74 10.14
C PHE A 242 -11.96 0.67 9.78
N VAL A 243 -11.61 0.62 8.50
CA VAL A 243 -10.56 -0.24 7.98
C VAL A 243 -9.83 0.45 6.82
N ASP A 244 -8.51 0.36 6.82
CA ASP A 244 -7.64 0.90 5.79
C ASP A 244 -6.62 -0.13 5.29
N GLY A 245 -5.75 0.28 4.36
CA GLY A 245 -4.74 -0.58 3.74
C GLY A 245 -3.39 -0.62 4.47
N ALA A 246 -3.12 0.27 5.43
CA ALA A 246 -1.77 0.50 5.95
C ALA A 246 -1.14 -0.77 6.55
N GLN A 247 -1.87 -1.48 7.40
CA GLN A 247 -1.39 -2.72 8.00
C GLN A 247 -1.13 -3.82 6.95
N GLY A 248 -2.01 -3.92 5.93
CA GLY A 248 -1.86 -4.88 4.84
C GLY A 248 -0.60 -4.60 4.00
N ILE A 249 -0.33 -3.35 3.71
CA ILE A 249 0.87 -2.89 3.02
C ILE A 249 2.11 -3.23 3.84
N ALA A 250 2.13 -2.89 5.12
CA ALA A 250 3.27 -3.14 6.01
C ALA A 250 3.59 -4.65 6.11
N ARG A 251 2.58 -5.51 6.24
CA ARG A 251 2.74 -6.98 6.19
C ARG A 251 3.28 -7.46 4.86
N ARG A 252 2.87 -6.86 3.75
CA ARG A 252 3.39 -7.22 2.42
C ARG A 252 4.85 -6.84 2.27
N ILE A 253 5.26 -5.68 2.78
CA ILE A 253 6.66 -5.25 2.81
C ILE A 253 7.47 -6.23 3.66
N GLU A 254 7.04 -6.54 4.88
CA GLU A 254 7.68 -7.52 5.77
C GLU A 254 7.85 -8.88 5.07
N PHE A 255 6.81 -9.37 4.41
CA PHE A 255 6.87 -10.65 3.69
C PHE A 255 7.93 -10.63 2.58
N LEU A 256 8.01 -9.56 1.79
CA LEU A 256 8.96 -9.45 0.67
C LEU A 256 10.41 -9.22 1.12
N THR A 257 10.60 -8.72 2.33
CA THR A 257 11.93 -8.46 2.92
C THR A 257 12.35 -9.49 3.95
N ARG A 258 11.56 -10.58 4.10
CA ARG A 258 11.84 -11.63 5.08
C ARG A 258 13.23 -12.24 4.89
N GLY A 259 13.99 -12.31 5.99
CA GLY A 259 15.35 -12.85 5.99
C GLY A 259 16.42 -11.90 5.44
N GLN A 260 16.04 -10.69 5.04
CA GLN A 260 16.99 -9.66 4.64
C GLN A 260 17.48 -8.88 5.87
N PRO A 261 18.79 -8.60 5.98
CA PRO A 261 19.30 -7.77 7.07
C PRO A 261 18.92 -6.30 6.84
N PHE A 262 18.72 -5.58 7.95
CA PHE A 262 18.52 -4.13 7.97
C PHE A 262 19.58 -3.48 8.86
N ALA A 263 20.16 -2.37 8.38
CA ALA A 263 21.05 -1.51 9.15
C ALA A 263 20.68 -0.04 8.89
N ARG A 264 20.14 0.63 9.90
CA ARG A 264 19.85 2.06 9.82
C ARG A 264 21.09 2.83 10.23
N GLU A 265 21.92 3.22 9.25
CA GLU A 265 23.18 3.93 9.46
C GLU A 265 23.02 5.45 9.56
N ALA A 266 21.85 5.96 9.14
CA ALA A 266 21.50 7.38 9.19
C ALA A 266 20.02 7.56 9.58
N PRO A 267 19.61 8.74 10.06
CA PRO A 267 18.21 9.09 10.23
C PRO A 267 17.43 8.96 8.93
N ASP A 268 16.17 8.57 9.06
CA ASP A 268 15.28 8.45 7.91
C ASP A 268 15.04 9.81 7.24
N LEU A 269 14.80 9.77 5.94
CA LEU A 269 14.72 10.94 5.07
C LEU A 269 13.31 11.12 4.53
N ALA A 270 12.79 12.33 4.61
CA ALA A 270 11.60 12.78 3.91
C ALA A 270 12.00 13.65 2.71
N LEU A 271 11.53 13.26 1.53
CA LEU A 271 11.73 13.96 0.25
C LEU A 271 10.43 14.58 -0.23
N PHE A 272 10.55 15.71 -0.87
CA PHE A 272 9.38 16.46 -1.29
C PHE A 272 9.60 17.14 -2.65
N THR A 273 8.55 17.20 -3.45
CA THR A 273 8.57 17.90 -4.75
C THR A 273 8.02 19.33 -4.69
N GLY A 274 7.49 19.77 -3.56
CA GLY A 274 6.90 21.12 -3.36
C GLY A 274 7.87 22.14 -2.78
N GLY A 275 7.35 23.32 -2.48
CA GLY A 275 8.13 24.41 -1.90
C GLY A 275 8.57 24.16 -0.46
N GLU A 276 9.68 24.78 -0.07
CA GLU A 276 10.30 24.58 1.26
C GLU A 276 9.38 25.01 2.42
N ASP A 277 8.55 26.04 2.24
CA ASP A 277 7.63 26.51 3.27
C ASP A 277 6.60 25.45 3.70
N THR A 278 6.15 24.63 2.76
CA THR A 278 5.22 23.53 3.04
C THR A 278 5.82 22.49 3.98
N PHE A 279 7.14 22.26 3.88
CA PHE A 279 7.84 21.29 4.73
C PHE A 279 8.15 21.81 6.10
N ALA A 280 8.48 23.08 6.22
CA ALA A 280 8.73 23.71 7.50
C ALA A 280 7.52 23.52 8.44
N ALA A 281 6.31 23.71 7.91
CA ALA A 281 5.08 23.52 8.66
C ALA A 281 4.82 22.04 9.05
N LEU A 282 5.27 21.09 8.23
CA LEU A 282 5.09 19.66 8.49
C LEU A 282 6.19 19.04 9.37
N ALA A 283 7.31 19.73 9.58
CA ALA A 283 8.47 19.19 10.30
C ALA A 283 8.13 18.62 11.70
N PRO A 284 7.27 19.26 12.52
CA PRO A 284 6.87 18.68 13.82
C PRO A 284 6.11 17.36 13.68
N ALA A 285 5.26 17.24 12.66
CA ALA A 285 4.53 16.01 12.37
C ALA A 285 5.49 14.92 11.90
N LEU A 286 6.37 15.21 10.94
CA LEU A 286 7.34 14.28 10.39
C LEU A 286 8.26 13.67 11.46
N LYS A 287 8.73 14.49 12.41
CA LYS A 287 9.54 14.02 13.55
C LYS A 287 8.82 12.98 14.40
N ARG A 288 7.50 13.10 14.61
CA ARG A 288 6.71 12.10 15.35
C ARG A 288 6.71 10.73 14.66
N TYR A 289 6.93 10.69 13.34
CA TYR A 289 7.06 9.46 12.56
C TYR A 289 8.52 9.02 12.35
N GLY A 290 9.50 9.68 13.02
CA GLY A 290 10.91 9.36 12.93
C GLY A 290 11.60 9.85 11.65
N LEU A 291 10.98 10.78 10.92
CA LEU A 291 11.56 11.43 9.75
C LEU A 291 12.26 12.73 10.21
N GLU A 292 13.55 12.62 10.52
CA GLU A 292 14.32 13.73 11.10
C GLU A 292 15.01 14.60 10.06
N ARG A 293 15.19 14.07 8.85
CA ARG A 293 15.80 14.77 7.72
C ARG A 293 14.75 15.08 6.67
N THR A 294 14.78 16.30 6.13
CA THR A 294 13.90 16.73 5.05
C THR A 294 14.74 17.34 3.94
N GLU A 295 14.51 16.94 2.69
CA GLU A 295 15.21 17.46 1.51
C GLU A 295 14.24 17.67 0.35
N PRO A 296 14.43 18.69 -0.48
CA PRO A 296 13.71 18.83 -1.75
C PRO A 296 14.19 17.76 -2.75
N PHE A 297 13.28 17.40 -3.67
CA PHE A 297 13.56 16.40 -4.72
C PHE A 297 13.22 16.93 -6.11
#